data_4d34a00cdcafd5c03298c274f556047a
#
_entry.id   4d34a00cdcafd5c03298c274f556047a
#
_cell.length_a   1.000
_cell.length_b   1.000
_cell.length_c   1.000
_cell.angle_alpha   90.00
_cell.angle_beta   90.00
_cell.angle_gamma   90.00
#
_symmetry.space_group_name_H-M   'P 1'
#
loop_
_entity.id
_entity.type
_entity.pdbx_description
1 polymer ?
#
loop_
_entity_poly.entity_id
_entity_poly.type
_entity_poly.pdbx_seq_one_letter_code
_entity_poly.pdbx_strand_id
1 'polypeptide(L)' 'MDKYVEVFAASDITFAYLMKANLENAGIPVQIANENLQGAYCLDGMVPQVLVPASRAEQARQIIKEIQQASQDGQEADEQ' A
#
# COMPACT_ATOMS: atom_id res chain seq x y z
N MET A 1 -6.20 -3.97 21.89
CA MET A 1 -6.29 -4.28 20.47
C MET A 1 -5.72 -3.17 19.65
N ASP A 2 -5.00 -3.54 18.62
CA ASP A 2 -4.38 -2.52 17.79
C ASP A 2 -5.40 -1.87 16.89
N LYS A 3 -5.31 -0.56 16.82
CA LYS A 3 -6.07 0.19 15.87
C LYS A 3 -5.37 0.12 14.51
N TYR A 4 -6.14 -0.01 13.46
CA TYR A 4 -5.57 -0.01 12.11
C TYR A 4 -5.34 1.41 11.65
N VAL A 5 -4.19 1.67 11.06
CA VAL A 5 -3.81 2.98 10.59
C VAL A 5 -3.38 2.90 9.15
N GLU A 6 -3.57 3.99 8.43
CA GLU A 6 -3.18 4.04 7.03
C GLU A 6 -1.67 4.17 6.90
N VAL A 7 -1.08 3.33 6.04
CA VAL A 7 0.34 3.43 5.75
C VAL A 7 0.61 3.71 4.29
N PHE A 8 -0.40 3.63 3.44
CA PHE A 8 -0.21 3.85 2.01
C PHE A 8 -1.56 4.10 1.36
N ALA A 9 -1.60 5.07 0.47
CA ALA A 9 -2.76 5.35 -0.37
C ALA A 9 -2.39 5.02 -1.80
N ALA A 10 -3.04 4.01 -2.36
CA ALA A 10 -2.69 3.52 -3.68
C ALA A 10 -3.43 4.31 -4.75
N SER A 11 -2.80 4.45 -5.91
CA SER A 11 -3.45 5.14 -7.02
C SER A 11 -4.52 4.26 -7.66
N ASP A 12 -4.42 2.94 -7.53
CA ASP A 12 -5.46 2.05 -8.00
C ASP A 12 -5.47 0.80 -7.14
N ILE A 13 -6.52 0.00 -7.33
CA ILE A 13 -6.75 -1.14 -6.46
C ILE A 13 -5.71 -2.24 -6.67
N THR A 14 -5.19 -2.36 -7.87
CA THR A 14 -4.18 -3.36 -8.16
C THR A 14 -2.92 -3.10 -7.33
N PHE A 15 -2.53 -1.84 -7.25
CA PHE A 15 -1.36 -1.47 -6.48
C PHE A 15 -1.57 -1.69 -4.99
N ALA A 16 -2.80 -1.44 -4.53
CA ALA A 16 -3.13 -1.70 -3.13
C ALA A 16 -2.99 -3.18 -2.81
N TYR A 17 -3.46 -4.04 -3.70
CA TYR A 17 -3.34 -5.47 -3.48
C TYR A 17 -1.89 -5.93 -3.53
N LEU A 18 -1.08 -5.31 -4.38
CA LEU A 18 0.33 -5.63 -4.42
C LEU A 18 0.99 -5.33 -3.08
N MET A 19 0.70 -4.17 -2.53
CA MET A 19 1.23 -3.82 -1.21
C MET A 19 0.74 -4.77 -0.14
N LYS A 20 -0.55 -5.11 -0.21
CA LYS A 20 -1.11 -6.04 0.76
C LYS A 20 -0.38 -7.37 0.74
N ALA A 21 -0.15 -7.90 -0.45
CA ALA A 21 0.51 -9.20 -0.57
C ALA A 21 1.92 -9.15 0.01
N ASN A 22 2.65 -8.08 -0.26
CA ASN A 22 3.99 -7.96 0.26
C ASN A 22 4.01 -7.83 1.77
N LEU A 23 3.07 -7.08 2.33
CA LEU A 23 3.02 -6.91 3.77
C LEU A 23 2.59 -8.19 4.46
N GLU A 24 1.63 -8.90 3.88
CA GLU A 24 1.21 -10.17 4.47
C GLU A 24 2.31 -11.21 4.41
N ASN A 25 3.12 -11.16 3.36
CA ASN A 25 4.28 -12.03 3.27
C ASN A 25 5.24 -11.81 4.42
N ALA A 26 5.27 -10.60 4.94
CA ALA A 26 6.13 -10.26 6.07
C ALA A 26 5.47 -10.53 7.42
N GLY A 27 4.27 -11.09 7.40
CA GLY A 27 3.57 -11.43 8.63
C GLY A 27 2.74 -10.30 9.20
N ILE A 28 2.43 -9.29 8.41
CA ILE A 28 1.67 -8.13 8.87
C ILE A 28 0.24 -8.26 8.38
N PRO A 29 -0.76 -8.22 9.28
CA PRO A 29 -2.15 -8.21 8.83
C PRO A 29 -2.45 -6.91 8.09
N VAL A 30 -3.24 -7.00 7.03
CA VAL A 30 -3.53 -5.84 6.18
C VAL A 30 -5.02 -5.77 5.89
N GLN A 31 -5.54 -4.56 5.87
CA GLN A 31 -6.89 -4.28 5.40
C GLN A 31 -6.81 -3.21 4.34
N ILE A 32 -7.73 -3.28 3.38
CA ILE A 32 -7.82 -2.28 2.32
C ILE A 32 -9.11 -1.51 2.51
N ALA A 33 -8.98 -0.22 2.78
CA ALA A 33 -10.14 0.66 2.86
C ALA A 33 -10.47 1.16 1.47
N ASN A 34 -11.76 1.38 1.22
CA ASN A 34 -12.25 1.91 -0.06
C ASN A 34 -11.94 0.99 -1.23
N GLU A 35 -11.80 -0.31 -0.97
CA GLU A 35 -11.44 -1.22 -2.04
C GLU A 35 -12.57 -1.37 -3.06
N ASN A 36 -13.78 -1.02 -2.69
CA ASN A 36 -14.91 -1.11 -3.60
C ASN A 36 -15.12 0.16 -4.40
N LEU A 37 -14.34 1.19 -4.13
CA LEU A 37 -14.45 2.45 -4.85
C LEU A 37 -13.37 2.49 -5.90
N GLN A 38 -13.76 2.28 -7.14
CA GLN A 38 -12.77 2.25 -8.20
C GLN A 38 -13.37 2.86 -9.45
N GLY A 39 -12.50 3.17 -10.39
CA GLY A 39 -12.94 3.74 -11.63
C GLY A 39 -13.39 5.17 -11.47
N ALA A 40 -14.42 5.51 -12.18
CA ALA A 40 -14.86 6.89 -12.26
C ALA A 40 -15.37 7.45 -10.94
N TYR A 41 -15.59 6.60 -9.98
CA TYR A 41 -16.16 7.06 -8.71
C TYR A 41 -15.10 7.38 -7.68
N CYS A 42 -13.85 7.30 -8.04
CA CYS A 42 -12.78 7.66 -7.12
C CYS A 42 -12.65 9.17 -7.07
N LEU A 43 -13.18 9.75 -6.03
CA LEU A 43 -13.07 11.18 -5.81
C LEU A 43 -11.83 11.46 -4.97
N ASP A 44 -11.54 12.75 -4.82
CA ASP A 44 -10.39 13.14 -4.01
C ASP A 44 -10.51 12.53 -2.63
N GLY A 45 -9.43 11.87 -2.20
CA GLY A 45 -9.40 11.28 -0.88
C GLY A 45 -10.09 9.93 -0.79
N MET A 46 -10.68 9.46 -1.87
CA MET A 46 -11.39 8.19 -1.85
C MET A 46 -10.66 7.15 -2.67
N VAL A 47 -9.37 7.05 -2.45
CA VAL A 47 -8.55 6.04 -3.11
C VAL A 47 -8.39 4.85 -2.18
N PRO A 48 -8.04 3.67 -2.73
CA PRO A 48 -7.77 2.52 -1.87
C PRO A 48 -6.65 2.81 -0.89
N GLN A 49 -6.87 2.49 0.36
CA GLN A 49 -5.89 2.75 1.41
C GLN A 49 -5.47 1.45 2.05
N VAL A 50 -4.17 1.31 2.25
CA VAL A 50 -3.60 0.13 2.89
C VAL A 50 -3.47 0.43 4.38
N LEU A 51 -4.12 -0.40 5.19
CA LEU A 51 -4.17 -0.22 6.64
C LEU A 51 -3.51 -1.40 7.33
N VAL A 52 -2.77 -1.11 8.38
CA VAL A 52 -2.13 -2.14 9.20
C VAL A 52 -2.32 -1.77 10.66
N PRO A 53 -2.15 -2.75 11.58
CA PRO A 53 -2.21 -2.41 13.00
C PRO A 53 -1.16 -1.38 13.37
N ALA A 54 -1.52 -0.49 14.29
CA ALA A 54 -0.62 0.59 14.66
C ALA A 54 0.74 0.08 15.13
N SER A 55 0.75 -1.05 15.82
CA SER A 55 2.00 -1.61 16.31
C SER A 55 2.91 -2.10 15.18
N ARG A 56 2.36 -2.27 13.99
CA ARG A 56 3.14 -2.72 12.83
C ARG A 56 3.32 -1.62 11.80
N ALA A 57 2.86 -0.42 12.10
CA ALA A 57 2.86 0.65 11.09
C ALA A 57 4.28 1.01 10.65
N GLU A 58 5.20 1.07 11.57
CA GLU A 58 6.57 1.44 11.25
C GLU A 58 7.21 0.38 10.35
N GLN A 59 7.01 -0.89 10.69
CA GLN A 59 7.53 -1.97 9.89
C GLN A 59 6.92 -1.97 8.49
N ALA A 60 5.60 -1.71 8.42
CA ALA A 60 4.93 -1.67 7.14
C ALA A 60 5.45 -0.54 6.27
N ARG A 61 5.66 0.62 6.85
CA ARG A 61 6.18 1.74 6.08
C ARG A 61 7.57 1.47 5.54
N GLN A 62 8.37 0.77 6.31
CA GLN A 62 9.70 0.41 5.85
C GLN A 62 9.63 -0.53 4.64
N ILE A 63 8.75 -1.50 4.69
CA ILE A 63 8.59 -2.44 3.59
C ILE A 63 8.09 -1.71 2.34
N ILE A 64 7.10 -0.83 2.52
CA ILE A 64 6.55 -0.07 1.40
C ILE A 64 7.63 0.79 0.77
N LYS A 65 8.43 1.41 1.58
CA LYS A 65 9.51 2.25 1.07
C LYS A 65 10.47 1.43 0.22
N GLU A 66 10.79 0.23 0.66
CA GLU A 66 11.69 -0.63 -0.09
C GLU A 66 11.09 -1.03 -1.42
N ILE A 67 9.79 -1.31 -1.44
CA ILE A 67 9.12 -1.66 -2.68
C ILE A 67 9.16 -0.49 -3.66
N GLN A 68 8.89 0.70 -3.18
CA GLN A 68 8.88 1.87 -4.04
C GLN A 68 10.28 2.18 -4.58
N GLN A 69 11.28 2.01 -3.76
CA GLN A 69 12.65 2.24 -4.20
C GLN A 69 13.05 1.24 -5.28
N ALA A 70 12.67 -0.01 -5.11
CA ALA A 70 12.98 -1.01 -6.12
C ALA A 70 12.32 -0.68 -7.46
N SER A 71 11.08 -0.21 -7.41
CA SER A 71 10.39 0.19 -8.64
C SER A 71 11.09 1.35 -9.33
N GLN A 72 11.52 2.31 -8.54
CA GLN A 72 12.20 3.48 -9.12
C GLN A 72 13.52 3.07 -9.75
N ASP A 73 14.25 2.21 -9.07
CA ASP A 73 15.51 1.74 -9.61
C ASP A 73 15.30 1.04 -10.94
N GLY A 74 14.26 0.22 -11.03
CA GLY A 74 13.95 -0.45 -12.25
C GLY A 74 13.61 0.52 -13.37
N GLN A 75 12.88 1.56 -13.05
CA GLN A 75 12.51 2.55 -14.05
C GLN A 75 13.73 3.29 -14.57
N GLU A 76 14.62 3.62 -13.68
CA GLU A 76 15.82 4.33 -14.10
C GLU A 76 16.63 3.48 -15.07
N ALA A 77 16.72 2.20 -14.79
CA ALA A 77 17.46 1.31 -15.68
C ALA A 77 16.80 1.29 -17.06
N ASP A 78 15.49 1.31 -17.09
CA ASP A 78 14.77 1.26 -18.37
C ASP A 78 15.00 2.50 -19.21
N GLU A 79 15.20 3.62 -18.57
CA GLU A 79 15.35 4.86 -19.30
C GLU A 79 16.66 4.93 -20.06
N GLN A 80 17.58 4.13 -19.70
CA GLN A 80 18.87 4.14 -20.37
C GLN A 80 18.91 3.13 -21.49
#